data_f54573628b46908893c0ea1a4078a90a
#
_entry.id   f54573628b46908893c0ea1a4078a90a
#
_cell.length_a   1.000
_cell.length_b   1.000
_cell.length_c   1.000
_cell.angle_alpha   90.00
_cell.angle_beta   90.00
_cell.angle_gamma   90.00
#
_symmetry.space_group_name_H-M   'P 1'
#
loop_
_entity.id
_entity.type
_entity.pdbx_description
1 polymer ?
#
loop_
_entity_poly.entity_id
_entity_poly.type
_entity_poly.pdbx_seq_one_letter_code
_entity_poly.pdbx_strand_id
1 'polypeptide(L)'
;AYRLPYAATKWGVIGMAKSLAVELGPRAIRVNALLPGIVQGERQDKVIEAKAKVRGISFEEMKDEILSAASLGRFVTHEDLAEQAYFLCSDLGKNISGQAISVCGNIEKAN
;
A
#
# COMPACT_ATOMS: atom_id res chain seq x y z
N ALA A 1 17.65 -6.58 -0.63
CA ALA A 1 18.07 -7.78 0.09
C ALA A 1 17.51 -7.79 1.52
N TYR A 2 17.36 -8.96 2.15
CA TYR A 2 16.88 -9.15 3.53
C TYR A 2 15.41 -8.78 3.80
N ARG A 3 14.55 -8.80 2.81
CA ARG A 3 13.12 -8.50 2.96
C ARG A 3 12.20 -9.72 2.90
N LEU A 4 12.77 -10.95 2.89
CA LEU A 4 12.00 -12.19 2.75
C LEU A 4 10.88 -12.34 3.80
N PRO A 5 11.13 -12.17 5.12
CA PRO A 5 10.06 -12.28 6.11
C PRO A 5 8.96 -11.24 5.92
N TYR A 6 9.34 -10.01 5.59
CA TYR A 6 8.39 -8.94 5.28
C TYR A 6 7.55 -9.28 4.04
N ALA A 7 8.18 -9.71 2.96
CA ALA A 7 7.46 -10.09 1.74
C ALA A 7 6.51 -11.27 1.99
N ALA A 8 6.97 -12.31 2.69
CA ALA A 8 6.16 -13.47 3.02
C ALA A 8 4.91 -13.10 3.82
N THR A 9 5.05 -12.23 4.84
CA THR A 9 3.91 -11.78 5.65
C THR A 9 2.94 -10.91 4.85
N LYS A 10 3.45 -10.03 3.99
CA LYS A 10 2.60 -9.15 3.15
C LYS A 10 1.83 -9.93 2.10
N TRP A 11 2.44 -10.90 1.43
CA TRP A 11 1.75 -11.80 0.52
C TRP A 11 0.78 -12.73 1.27
N GLY A 12 1.13 -13.14 2.49
CA GLY A 12 0.26 -13.90 3.38
C GLY A 12 -1.05 -13.17 3.67
N VAL A 13 -1.03 -11.87 3.91
CA VAL A 13 -2.23 -11.04 4.11
C VAL A 13 -3.15 -11.07 2.89
N ILE A 14 -2.60 -11.00 1.68
CA ILE A 14 -3.38 -11.10 0.44
C ILE A 14 -4.04 -12.49 0.32
N GLY A 15 -3.28 -13.54 0.59
CA GLY A 15 -3.79 -14.91 0.60
C GLY A 15 -4.91 -15.10 1.63
N MET A 16 -4.73 -14.58 2.85
CA MET A 16 -5.76 -14.59 3.90
C MET A 16 -7.03 -13.87 3.46
N ALA A 17 -6.92 -12.68 2.88
CA ALA A 17 -8.08 -11.91 2.42
C ALA A 17 -8.87 -12.69 1.37
N LYS A 18 -8.19 -13.35 0.43
CA LYS A 18 -8.82 -14.18 -0.60
C LYS A 18 -9.53 -15.42 -0.01
N SER A 19 -8.86 -16.13 0.89
CA SER A 19 -9.47 -17.29 1.59
C SER A 19 -10.71 -16.89 2.39
N LEU A 20 -10.60 -15.86 3.20
CA LEU A 20 -11.72 -15.37 4.01
C LEU A 20 -12.89 -14.86 3.15
N ALA A 21 -12.60 -14.27 1.99
CA ALA A 21 -13.64 -13.85 1.06
C ALA A 21 -14.47 -15.03 0.55
N VAL A 22 -13.84 -16.16 0.30
CA VAL A 22 -14.52 -17.42 -0.11
C VAL A 22 -15.32 -17.99 1.06
N GLU A 23 -14.70 -18.11 2.23
CA GLU A 23 -15.32 -18.71 3.41
C GLU A 23 -16.52 -17.93 3.93
N LEU A 24 -16.43 -16.59 3.90
CA LEU A 24 -17.44 -15.71 4.47
C LEU A 24 -18.45 -15.18 3.45
N GLY A 25 -18.19 -15.37 2.15
CA GLY A 25 -19.09 -14.96 1.09
C GLY A 25 -20.55 -15.47 1.24
N PRO A 26 -20.79 -16.74 1.62
CA PRO A 26 -22.14 -17.23 1.88
C PRO A 26 -22.88 -16.52 2.99
N ARG A 27 -22.19 -15.79 3.85
CA ARG A 27 -22.74 -14.94 4.91
C ARG A 27 -22.86 -13.46 4.50
N ALA A 28 -22.68 -13.14 3.22
CA ALA A 28 -22.65 -11.80 2.67
C ALA A 28 -21.57 -10.88 3.31
N ILE A 29 -20.48 -11.48 3.78
CA ILE A 29 -19.32 -10.75 4.30
C ILE A 29 -18.26 -10.65 3.21
N ARG A 30 -17.87 -9.44 2.88
CA ARG A 30 -16.82 -9.14 1.91
C ARG A 30 -15.49 -8.93 2.60
N VAL A 31 -14.42 -9.41 2.02
CA VAL A 31 -13.06 -9.25 2.54
C VAL A 31 -12.14 -8.81 1.40
N ASN A 32 -11.48 -7.70 1.59
CA ASN A 32 -10.51 -7.14 0.63
C ASN A 32 -9.23 -6.72 1.34
N ALA A 33 -8.13 -6.67 0.61
CA ALA A 33 -6.86 -6.15 1.09
C ALA A 33 -6.55 -4.82 0.41
N LEU A 34 -6.19 -3.79 1.18
CA LEU A 34 -5.63 -2.54 0.67
C LEU A 34 -4.11 -2.62 0.69
N LEU A 35 -3.48 -2.22 -0.41
CA LEU A 35 -2.04 -2.22 -0.61
C LEU A 35 -1.54 -0.78 -0.76
N PRO A 36 -1.13 -0.15 0.36
CA PRO A 36 -0.63 1.22 0.33
C PRO A 36 0.73 1.32 -0.36
N GLY A 37 0.95 2.41 -1.07
CA GLY A 37 2.26 2.79 -1.59
C GLY A 37 3.12 3.51 -0.55
N ILE A 38 3.79 4.57 -0.98
CA ILE A 38 4.63 5.42 -0.12
C ILE A 38 3.70 6.42 0.58
N VAL A 39 3.33 6.10 1.81
CA VAL A 39 2.38 6.91 2.59
C VAL A 39 3.11 8.09 3.24
N GLN A 40 2.58 9.30 3.02
CA GLN A 40 3.07 10.51 3.66
C GLN A 40 2.88 10.44 5.18
N GLY A 41 3.84 10.93 5.94
CA GLY A 41 3.75 11.03 7.39
C GLY A 41 5.11 10.98 8.07
N GLU A 42 5.11 11.25 9.37
CA GLU A 42 6.31 11.36 10.20
C GLU A 42 7.24 10.13 10.11
N ARG A 43 6.66 8.95 10.04
CA ARG A 43 7.43 7.70 9.88
C ARG A 43 8.21 7.69 8.56
N GLN A 44 7.58 8.16 7.48
CA GLN A 44 8.21 8.21 6.17
C GLN A 44 9.30 9.28 6.13
N ASP A 45 9.06 10.42 6.77
CA ASP A 45 10.04 11.49 6.87
C ASP A 45 11.31 11.01 7.57
N LYS A 46 11.18 10.29 8.69
CA LYS A 46 12.32 9.67 9.39
C LYS A 46 13.09 8.68 8.52
N VAL A 47 12.40 7.92 7.66
CA VAL A 47 13.05 7.00 6.71
C VAL A 47 13.83 7.77 5.65
N ILE A 48 13.27 8.86 5.13
CA ILE A 48 13.94 9.73 4.15
C ILE A 48 15.18 10.37 4.77
N GLU A 49 15.06 10.95 5.96
CA GLU A 49 16.18 11.56 6.71
C GLU A 49 17.32 10.57 6.94
N ALA A 50 17.00 9.37 7.43
CA ALA A 50 18.01 8.34 7.69
C ALA A 50 18.74 7.92 6.42
N LYS A 51 18.03 7.74 5.31
CA LYS A 51 18.63 7.38 4.03
C LYS A 51 19.46 8.51 3.44
N ALA A 52 18.98 9.75 3.50
CA ALA A 52 19.68 10.93 3.05
C ALA A 52 21.03 11.08 3.78
N LYS A 53 21.00 10.92 5.12
CA LYS A 53 22.21 10.96 5.95
C LYS A 53 23.24 9.91 5.56
N VAL A 54 22.81 8.67 5.34
CA VAL A 54 23.72 7.56 4.94
C VAL A 54 24.34 7.83 3.58
N ARG A 55 23.60 8.44 2.64
CA ARG A 55 24.06 8.72 1.29
C ARG A 55 24.76 10.07 1.14
N GLY A 56 24.71 10.92 2.14
CA GLY A 56 25.32 12.27 2.09
C GLY A 56 24.63 13.22 1.11
N ILE A 57 23.31 13.05 0.90
CA ILE A 57 22.48 13.91 0.05
C ILE A 57 21.43 14.64 0.89
N SER A 58 20.77 15.65 0.31
CA SER A 58 19.72 16.39 1.01
C SER A 58 18.45 15.55 1.21
N PHE A 59 17.61 15.98 2.15
CA PHE A 59 16.28 15.38 2.36
C PHE A 59 15.43 15.44 1.08
N GLU A 60 15.41 16.58 0.39
CA GLU A 60 14.63 16.77 -0.84
C GLU A 60 15.12 15.86 -1.97
N GLU A 61 16.43 15.74 -2.18
CA GLU A 61 16.99 14.83 -3.16
C GLU A 61 16.62 13.38 -2.87
N MET A 62 16.70 12.96 -1.60
CA MET A 62 16.32 11.59 -1.20
C MET A 62 14.82 11.34 -1.35
N LYS A 63 14.01 12.33 -1.02
CA LYS A 63 12.55 12.29 -1.19
C LYS A 63 12.18 12.13 -2.67
N ASP A 64 12.75 12.94 -3.54
CA ASP A 64 12.50 12.87 -4.98
C ASP A 64 12.91 11.52 -5.57
N GLU A 65 14.04 10.98 -5.15
CA GLU A 65 14.49 9.66 -5.57
C GLU A 65 13.52 8.56 -5.10
N ILE A 66 13.03 8.64 -3.87
CA ILE A 66 12.06 7.67 -3.36
C ILE A 66 10.73 7.78 -4.12
N LEU A 67 10.25 8.98 -4.37
CA LEU A 67 8.99 9.21 -5.09
C LEU A 67 9.07 8.83 -6.56
N SER A 68 10.25 8.91 -7.17
CA SER A 68 10.46 8.46 -8.56
C SER A 68 10.18 6.96 -8.78
N ALA A 69 10.14 6.18 -7.70
CA ALA A 69 9.74 4.77 -7.77
C ALA A 69 8.25 4.57 -8.11
N ALA A 70 7.41 5.56 -7.85
CA ALA A 70 6.00 5.56 -8.22
C ALA A 70 5.80 6.39 -9.50
N SER A 71 5.05 5.88 -10.48
CA SER A 71 4.88 6.59 -11.76
C SER A 71 4.14 7.93 -11.61
N LEU A 72 3.28 8.07 -10.60
CA LEU A 72 2.65 9.34 -10.27
C LEU A 72 3.56 10.32 -9.52
N GLY A 73 4.75 9.89 -9.08
CA GLY A 73 5.77 10.73 -8.47
C GLY A 73 5.33 11.45 -7.20
N ARG A 74 4.38 10.91 -6.45
CA ARG A 74 3.82 11.56 -5.26
C ARG A 74 3.52 10.59 -4.14
N PHE A 75 3.42 11.11 -2.93
CA PHE A 75 2.94 10.34 -1.77
C PHE A 75 1.48 9.92 -1.91
N VAL A 76 1.16 8.80 -1.28
CA VAL A 76 -0.20 8.45 -0.90
C VAL A 76 -0.51 9.12 0.43
N THR A 77 -1.69 9.71 0.56
CA THR A 77 -2.13 10.33 1.82
C THR A 77 -2.92 9.36 2.68
N HIS A 78 -3.09 9.69 3.96
CA HIS A 78 -3.99 8.93 4.84
C HIS A 78 -5.44 9.00 4.34
N GLU A 79 -5.83 10.15 3.80
CA GLU A 79 -7.15 10.40 3.21
C GLU A 79 -7.39 9.50 1.99
N ASP A 80 -6.42 9.35 1.10
CA ASP A 80 -6.52 8.44 -0.06
C ASP A 80 -6.87 7.01 0.37
N LEU A 81 -6.24 6.54 1.45
CA LEU A 81 -6.50 5.20 2.00
C LEU A 81 -7.87 5.11 2.67
N ALA A 82 -8.24 6.14 3.43
CA ALA A 82 -9.53 6.19 4.12
C ALA A 82 -10.69 6.25 3.13
N GLU A 83 -10.57 7.04 2.08
CA GLU A 83 -11.57 7.15 1.02
C GLU A 83 -11.74 5.84 0.25
N GLN A 84 -10.65 5.15 -0.05
CA GLN A 84 -10.74 3.83 -0.70
C GLN A 84 -11.38 2.79 0.24
N ALA A 85 -11.05 2.80 1.52
CA ALA A 85 -11.67 1.93 2.51
C ALA A 85 -13.18 2.22 2.62
N TYR A 86 -13.55 3.49 2.68
CA TYR A 86 -14.94 3.92 2.71
C TYR A 86 -15.71 3.45 1.46
N PHE A 87 -15.14 3.64 0.29
CA PHE A 87 -15.74 3.15 -0.97
C PHE A 87 -16.02 1.65 -0.91
N LEU A 88 -15.04 0.85 -0.48
CA LEU A 88 -15.18 -0.59 -0.37
C LEU A 88 -16.26 -1.01 0.65
N CYS A 89 -16.42 -0.27 1.73
CA CYS A 89 -17.43 -0.53 2.76
C CYS A 89 -18.82 -0.03 2.37
N SER A 90 -18.92 0.88 1.40
CA SER A 90 -20.20 1.44 0.93
C SER A 90 -20.92 0.49 -0.03
N ASP A 91 -22.16 0.85 -0.38
CA ASP A 91 -22.95 0.12 -1.39
C ASP A 91 -22.31 0.12 -2.77
N LEU A 92 -21.46 1.11 -3.07
CA LEU A 92 -20.70 1.17 -4.32
C LEU A 92 -19.71 0.00 -4.45
N GLY A 93 -19.21 -0.51 -3.33
CA GLY A 93 -18.31 -1.66 -3.28
C GLY A 93 -19.00 -3.02 -3.08
N LYS A 94 -20.33 -3.10 -3.13
CA LYS A 94 -21.10 -4.29 -2.74
C LYS A 94 -20.73 -5.60 -3.45
N ASN A 95 -20.19 -5.52 -4.64
CA ASN A 95 -19.75 -6.68 -5.43
C ASN A 95 -18.22 -6.82 -5.50
N ILE A 96 -17.47 -6.12 -4.63
CA ILE A 96 -16.03 -6.22 -4.55
C ILE A 96 -15.65 -7.04 -3.32
N SER A 97 -15.12 -8.24 -3.53
CA SER A 97 -14.63 -9.14 -2.49
C SER A 97 -13.47 -9.98 -3.00
N GLY A 98 -12.58 -10.37 -2.11
CA GLY A 98 -11.39 -11.16 -2.44
C GLY A 98 -10.34 -10.41 -3.26
N GLN A 99 -10.41 -9.07 -3.31
CA GLN A 99 -9.51 -8.26 -4.10
C GLN A 99 -8.35 -7.71 -3.29
N ALA A 100 -7.20 -7.58 -3.97
CA ALA A 100 -6.05 -6.82 -3.49
C ALA A 100 -6.01 -5.50 -4.28
N ILE A 101 -6.31 -4.39 -3.62
CA ILE A 101 -6.50 -3.10 -4.26
C ILE A 101 -5.34 -2.19 -3.89
N SER A 102 -4.54 -1.82 -4.88
CA SER A 102 -3.39 -0.94 -4.70
C SER A 102 -3.82 0.53 -4.69
N VAL A 103 -3.39 1.25 -3.65
CA VAL A 103 -3.44 2.72 -3.56
C VAL A 103 -2.00 3.18 -3.43
N CYS A 104 -1.27 3.23 -4.53
CA CYS A 104 0.20 3.31 -4.50
C CYS A 104 0.83 4.26 -5.52
N GLY A 105 0.03 4.95 -6.33
CA GLY A 105 0.58 5.79 -7.39
C GLY A 105 1.38 5.00 -8.44
N ASN A 106 1.07 3.71 -8.59
CA ASN A 106 1.78 2.77 -9.47
C ASN A 106 3.28 2.65 -9.13
N ILE A 107 3.55 2.19 -7.89
CA ILE A 107 4.91 1.82 -7.46
C ILE A 107 5.30 0.40 -7.91
N GLU A 108 4.34 -0.39 -8.35
CA GLU A 108 4.57 -1.74 -8.84
C GLU A 108 5.33 -1.68 -10.17
N LYS A 109 6.52 -2.25 -10.16
CA LYS A 109 7.29 -2.38 -11.40
C LYS A 109 6.66 -3.47 -12.27
N ALA A 110 6.36 -3.13 -13.51
CA ALA A 110 5.96 -4.09 -14.53
C ALA A 110 7.17 -4.96 -14.94
N ASN A 111 7.45 -5.94 -14.13
CA ASN A 111 8.51 -6.91 -14.43
C ASN A 111 7.90 -8.29 -14.61
#